data_cb5f717885b9a059767d567368739c86
#
_entry.id   cb5f717885b9a059767d567368739c86
#
_cell.length_a   1.000
_cell.length_b   1.000
_cell.length_c   1.000
_cell.angle_alpha   90.00
_cell.angle_beta   90.00
_cell.angle_gamma   90.00
#
_symmetry.space_group_name_H-M   'P 1'
#
loop_
_entity.id
_entity.type
_entity.pdbx_description
1 polymer ?
#
loop_
_entity_poly.entity_id
_entity_poly.type
_entity_poly.pdbx_seq_one_letter_code
_entity_poly.pdbx_strand_id
1 'polypeptide(L)'
;MKYKTRKKAVLVLADGTIFHGKAIGNEGTAFGEVCFNTGMTGYQEIFTDPSYFGQLMVTTNPHIGNYGINTDEMESDSVKISGLICKNFSYNYSRVDAEGSLEDFFNTHNLFAISDVDTRALVSYIRDNGAMNAVISTDVDDLEGLKKQLLQIPQMEGLELASKVSTKEPYFYGDENARYKIAALDIGVKENILRNFAKRDAYIKVFPYNSTFEELSAWKPDGYFLSNGPGDPEPLAEAQILAKTIIDKNLPLFGICLGHQVIALANGVSTYKMHNGHRGINHPVKNLVTGKGEITSQNHGFAVNRQEAEAHADLEITHLHLNDDTVAGIAMKSKNCFSVQYHPEASPGPHDSSYLFDQFIQSLK
;
A
#
# COMPACT_ATOMS: atom_id res chain seq x y z
N MET A 1 -2.26 -15.05 35.89
CA MET A 1 -2.88 -14.44 34.70
C MET A 1 -4.41 -14.50 34.86
N LYS A 2 -5.11 -13.36 34.88
CA LYS A 2 -6.56 -13.38 34.72
C LYS A 2 -6.86 -13.66 33.27
N TYR A 3 -7.57 -14.73 32.96
CA TYR A 3 -8.07 -14.98 31.61
C TYR A 3 -9.00 -13.83 31.20
N LYS A 4 -8.62 -13.08 30.17
CA LYS A 4 -9.44 -12.01 29.64
C LYS A 4 -10.61 -12.64 28.88
N THR A 5 -11.84 -12.45 29.35
CA THR A 5 -13.04 -12.89 28.61
C THR A 5 -13.19 -11.99 27.39
N ARG A 6 -13.20 -12.58 26.19
CA ARG A 6 -13.34 -11.85 24.93
C ARG A 6 -14.71 -12.13 24.31
N LYS A 7 -15.34 -11.09 23.77
CA LYS A 7 -16.63 -11.21 23.07
C LYS A 7 -16.46 -12.05 21.80
N LYS A 8 -17.49 -12.82 21.48
CA LYS A 8 -17.57 -13.52 20.19
C LYS A 8 -17.60 -12.48 19.08
N ALA A 9 -17.01 -12.83 17.94
CA ALA A 9 -17.03 -12.02 16.72
C ALA A 9 -17.10 -12.93 15.50
N VAL A 10 -17.58 -12.38 14.40
CA VAL A 10 -17.70 -13.06 13.11
C VAL A 10 -17.00 -12.26 12.01
N LEU A 11 -16.50 -12.97 11.02
CA LEU A 11 -16.15 -12.47 9.70
C LEU A 11 -17.18 -13.06 8.72
N VAL A 12 -17.83 -12.21 7.93
CA VAL A 12 -18.73 -12.61 6.85
C VAL A 12 -18.21 -12.09 5.53
N LEU A 13 -17.98 -12.97 4.58
CA LEU A 13 -17.54 -12.63 3.22
C LEU A 13 -18.76 -12.30 2.32
N ALA A 14 -18.51 -11.59 1.23
CA ALA A 14 -19.58 -11.14 0.31
C ALA A 14 -20.41 -12.28 -0.29
N ASP A 15 -19.83 -13.46 -0.43
CA ASP A 15 -20.51 -14.68 -0.89
C ASP A 15 -21.32 -15.40 0.21
N GLY A 16 -21.29 -14.88 1.45
CA GLY A 16 -21.99 -15.42 2.60
C GLY A 16 -21.18 -16.42 3.44
N THR A 17 -19.93 -16.72 3.07
CA THR A 17 -19.02 -17.57 3.87
C THR A 17 -18.71 -16.91 5.21
N ILE A 18 -18.74 -17.68 6.31
CA ILE A 18 -18.60 -17.18 7.68
C ILE A 18 -17.42 -17.84 8.38
N PHE A 19 -16.62 -17.02 9.05
CA PHE A 19 -15.59 -17.47 9.99
C PHE A 19 -15.89 -16.91 11.38
N HIS A 20 -15.74 -17.74 12.41
CA HIS A 20 -15.94 -17.37 13.79
C HIS A 20 -14.62 -17.05 14.47
N GLY A 21 -14.65 -16.09 15.41
CA GLY A 21 -13.50 -15.68 16.20
C GLY A 21 -13.90 -14.95 17.47
N LYS A 22 -12.97 -14.13 17.97
CA LYS A 22 -13.16 -13.32 19.16
C LYS A 22 -12.62 -11.92 18.95
N ALA A 23 -13.34 -10.92 19.45
CA ALA A 23 -12.93 -9.52 19.39
C ALA A 23 -11.63 -9.26 20.15
N ILE A 24 -10.84 -8.31 19.64
CA ILE A 24 -9.66 -7.73 20.27
C ILE A 24 -9.85 -6.21 20.28
N GLY A 25 -9.49 -5.57 21.39
CA GLY A 25 -9.66 -4.13 21.54
C GLY A 25 -11.15 -3.73 21.58
N ASN A 26 -11.53 -2.78 20.74
CA ASN A 26 -12.88 -2.25 20.69
C ASN A 26 -13.89 -3.27 20.14
N GLU A 27 -15.15 -3.13 20.57
CA GLU A 27 -16.27 -3.84 19.97
C GLU A 27 -16.86 -2.99 18.84
N GLY A 28 -17.47 -3.65 17.86
CA GLY A 28 -18.10 -2.93 16.76
C GLY A 28 -18.22 -3.75 15.48
N THR A 29 -18.28 -3.02 14.38
CA THR A 29 -18.37 -3.57 13.02
C THR A 29 -17.44 -2.78 12.10
N ALA A 30 -16.68 -3.48 11.27
CA ALA A 30 -15.82 -2.89 10.25
C ALA A 30 -16.00 -3.60 8.91
N PHE A 31 -15.99 -2.82 7.83
CA PHE A 31 -16.17 -3.29 6.46
C PHE A 31 -14.94 -2.98 5.63
N GLY A 32 -14.74 -3.74 4.56
CA GLY A 32 -13.72 -3.47 3.55
C GLY A 32 -13.47 -4.66 2.64
N GLU A 33 -12.71 -4.47 1.58
CA GLU A 33 -12.18 -5.57 0.80
C GLU A 33 -11.20 -6.37 1.68
N VAL A 34 -11.42 -7.69 1.77
CA VAL A 34 -10.51 -8.56 2.52
C VAL A 34 -9.25 -8.81 1.70
N CYS A 35 -8.10 -8.56 2.31
CA CYS A 35 -6.80 -8.85 1.73
C CYS A 35 -5.91 -9.55 2.76
N PHE A 36 -4.85 -10.22 2.31
CA PHE A 36 -3.90 -10.89 3.22
C PHE A 36 -2.47 -10.44 2.96
N ASN A 37 -1.65 -10.43 4.00
CA ASN A 37 -0.22 -10.17 3.88
C ASN A 37 0.57 -11.37 4.43
N THR A 38 1.60 -11.80 3.68
CA THR A 38 2.44 -12.95 4.00
C THR A 38 3.71 -12.60 4.79
N GLY A 39 3.89 -11.33 5.14
CA GLY A 39 5.02 -10.87 5.95
C GLY A 39 5.01 -11.51 7.34
N MET A 40 6.18 -12.02 7.78
CA MET A 40 6.34 -12.62 9.10
C MET A 40 6.62 -11.57 10.19
N THR A 41 6.91 -10.35 9.80
CA THR A 41 7.23 -9.19 10.65
C THR A 41 6.70 -7.91 10.01
N GLY A 42 6.75 -6.77 10.73
CA GLY A 42 6.36 -5.47 10.17
C GLY A 42 4.86 -5.22 10.21
N TYR A 43 4.16 -5.74 11.20
CA TYR A 43 2.71 -5.56 11.26
C TYR A 43 2.29 -4.10 11.48
N GLN A 44 3.07 -3.30 12.22
CA GLN A 44 2.74 -1.91 12.47
C GLN A 44 2.88 -1.07 11.21
N GLU A 45 3.96 -1.28 10.46
CA GLU A 45 4.19 -0.66 9.15
C GLU A 45 3.04 -1.01 8.18
N ILE A 46 2.60 -2.29 8.15
CA ILE A 46 1.46 -2.73 7.33
C ILE A 46 0.18 -2.02 7.74
N PHE A 47 -0.10 -1.90 9.05
CA PHE A 47 -1.36 -1.30 9.53
C PHE A 47 -1.43 0.22 9.31
N THR A 48 -0.29 0.88 9.19
CA THR A 48 -0.16 2.32 9.00
C THR A 48 0.18 2.72 7.56
N ASP A 49 0.42 1.76 6.65
CA ASP A 49 0.62 2.00 5.23
C ASP A 49 -0.69 2.49 4.57
N PRO A 50 -0.70 3.72 4.01
CA PRO A 50 -1.90 4.29 3.36
C PRO A 50 -2.46 3.43 2.24
N SER A 51 -1.63 2.61 1.59
CA SER A 51 -2.09 1.73 0.49
C SER A 51 -3.09 0.66 0.93
N TYR A 52 -3.19 0.38 2.25
CA TYR A 52 -4.23 -0.52 2.80
C TYR A 52 -5.50 0.20 3.25
N PHE A 53 -5.64 1.49 2.98
CA PHE A 53 -6.82 2.24 3.42
C PHE A 53 -8.12 1.57 2.94
N GLY A 54 -9.04 1.39 3.88
CA GLY A 54 -10.34 0.79 3.59
C GLY A 54 -10.36 -0.73 3.45
N GLN A 55 -9.25 -1.44 3.71
CA GLN A 55 -9.18 -2.90 3.60
C GLN A 55 -9.21 -3.61 4.96
N LEU A 56 -9.79 -4.80 5.00
CA LEU A 56 -9.71 -5.74 6.12
C LEU A 56 -8.48 -6.61 5.94
N MET A 57 -7.49 -6.45 6.84
CA MET A 57 -6.19 -7.11 6.75
C MET A 57 -6.20 -8.48 7.42
N VAL A 58 -5.87 -9.53 6.67
CA VAL A 58 -5.58 -10.86 7.20
C VAL A 58 -4.06 -11.05 7.31
N THR A 59 -3.56 -11.29 8.51
CA THR A 59 -2.15 -11.65 8.71
C THR A 59 -1.97 -13.16 8.67
N THR A 60 -1.00 -13.64 7.87
CA THR A 60 -0.74 -15.09 7.73
C THR A 60 0.16 -15.64 8.82
N ASN A 61 0.95 -14.80 9.48
CA ASN A 61 1.76 -15.20 10.61
C ASN A 61 0.90 -15.63 11.81
N PRO A 62 1.34 -16.64 12.58
CA PRO A 62 0.51 -17.26 13.61
C PRO A 62 0.28 -16.37 14.83
N HIS A 63 1.12 -15.37 15.08
CA HIS A 63 1.05 -14.49 16.26
C HIS A 63 1.22 -13.03 15.87
N ILE A 64 0.33 -12.16 16.37
CA ILE A 64 0.38 -10.70 16.21
C ILE A 64 0.43 -10.05 17.60
N GLY A 65 1.17 -8.95 17.75
CA GLY A 65 1.31 -8.19 19.00
C GLY A 65 2.49 -8.61 19.88
N ASN A 66 3.21 -9.68 19.52
CA ASN A 66 4.27 -10.28 20.34
C ASN A 66 5.52 -9.41 20.50
N TYR A 67 5.73 -8.39 19.69
CA TYR A 67 6.85 -7.46 19.82
C TYR A 67 6.43 -6.00 20.12
N GLY A 68 5.13 -5.76 20.36
CA GLY A 68 4.60 -4.43 20.74
C GLY A 68 4.58 -3.45 19.56
N ILE A 69 4.64 -2.17 19.87
CA ILE A 69 4.70 -1.06 18.93
C ILE A 69 5.93 -0.19 19.17
N ASN A 70 6.32 0.56 18.11
CA ASN A 70 7.36 1.58 18.19
C ASN A 70 6.99 2.73 17.23
N THR A 71 7.08 3.97 17.69
CA THR A 71 6.67 5.17 16.92
C THR A 71 7.47 5.31 15.62
N ASP A 72 8.73 4.89 15.59
CA ASP A 72 9.59 4.94 14.39
C ASP A 72 9.13 3.99 13.27
N GLU A 73 8.26 3.02 13.57
CA GLU A 73 7.72 2.04 12.61
C GLU A 73 6.39 2.50 11.98
N MET A 74 5.97 3.74 12.22
CA MET A 74 4.82 4.32 11.55
C MET A 74 5.16 4.68 10.09
N GLU A 75 4.27 4.32 9.19
CA GLU A 75 4.37 4.70 7.76
C GLU A 75 3.42 5.85 7.38
N SER A 76 2.58 6.28 8.32
CA SER A 76 1.75 7.48 8.25
C SER A 76 1.26 7.90 9.64
N ASP A 77 0.47 8.96 9.72
CA ASP A 77 -0.04 9.58 10.95
C ASP A 77 -0.99 8.70 11.78
N SER A 78 -1.55 7.64 11.19
CA SER A 78 -2.59 6.83 11.83
C SER A 78 -2.70 5.44 11.21
N VAL A 79 -3.50 4.57 11.86
CA VAL A 79 -3.88 3.27 11.29
C VAL A 79 -4.76 3.49 10.05
N LYS A 80 -4.45 2.78 8.97
CA LYS A 80 -5.14 2.91 7.67
C LYS A 80 -6.00 1.71 7.31
N ILE A 81 -5.71 0.53 7.86
CA ILE A 81 -6.58 -0.64 7.67
C ILE A 81 -7.94 -0.42 8.36
N SER A 82 -9.01 -0.93 7.78
CA SER A 82 -10.36 -0.89 8.37
C SER A 82 -10.52 -1.85 9.55
N GLY A 83 -9.77 -2.95 9.56
CA GLY A 83 -9.79 -3.93 10.63
C GLY A 83 -8.77 -5.03 10.42
N LEU A 84 -8.45 -5.75 11.50
CA LEU A 84 -7.49 -6.84 11.51
C LEU A 84 -8.16 -8.18 11.73
N ILE A 85 -7.71 -9.19 10.99
CA ILE A 85 -8.08 -10.61 11.14
C ILE A 85 -6.80 -11.41 11.37
N CYS A 86 -6.68 -12.07 12.52
CA CYS A 86 -5.48 -12.85 12.85
C CYS A 86 -5.79 -14.19 13.50
N LYS A 87 -4.79 -15.07 13.52
CA LYS A 87 -4.91 -16.39 14.18
C LYS A 87 -4.82 -16.26 15.69
N ASN A 88 -3.73 -15.71 16.20
CA ASN A 88 -3.52 -15.51 17.63
C ASN A 88 -3.07 -14.06 17.88
N PHE A 89 -3.58 -13.50 18.98
CA PHE A 89 -3.20 -12.18 19.43
C PHE A 89 -2.45 -12.25 20.74
N SER A 90 -1.28 -11.61 20.82
CA SER A 90 -0.47 -11.50 22.04
C SER A 90 -0.77 -10.18 22.74
N TYR A 91 -1.20 -10.30 24.00
CA TYR A 91 -1.38 -9.15 24.88
C TYR A 91 -0.08 -8.70 25.57
N ASN A 92 0.93 -9.58 25.53
CA ASN A 92 2.25 -9.30 26.10
C ASN A 92 3.26 -9.21 24.94
N TYR A 93 4.11 -8.21 25.04
CA TYR A 93 5.22 -8.02 24.10
C TYR A 93 6.57 -8.18 24.81
N SER A 94 7.61 -8.47 24.05
CA SER A 94 8.94 -8.81 24.58
C SER A 94 10.11 -8.10 23.90
N ARG A 95 9.86 -7.22 22.93
CA ARG A 95 10.93 -6.44 22.29
C ARG A 95 11.41 -5.33 23.24
N VAL A 96 12.73 -5.14 23.33
CA VAL A 96 13.37 -4.22 24.28
C VAL A 96 12.98 -2.76 24.04
N ASP A 97 12.88 -2.37 22.78
CA ASP A 97 12.56 -1.01 22.31
C ASP A 97 11.06 -0.79 22.04
N ALA A 98 10.20 -1.71 22.50
CA ALA A 98 8.76 -1.52 22.38
C ALA A 98 8.26 -0.43 23.36
N GLU A 99 7.47 0.50 22.81
CA GLU A 99 6.89 1.64 23.56
C GLU A 99 5.52 1.35 24.14
N GLY A 100 4.85 0.27 23.68
CA GLY A 100 3.52 -0.09 24.15
C GLY A 100 3.01 -1.41 23.59
N SER A 101 1.80 -1.79 24.05
CA SER A 101 1.12 -2.96 23.54
C SER A 101 0.35 -2.66 22.26
N LEU A 102 0.21 -3.67 21.39
CA LEU A 102 -0.63 -3.54 20.22
C LEU A 102 -2.13 -3.37 20.55
N GLU A 103 -2.57 -3.87 21.73
CA GLU A 103 -3.96 -3.67 22.18
C GLU A 103 -4.22 -2.20 22.48
N ASP A 104 -3.32 -1.52 23.22
CA ASP A 104 -3.44 -0.10 23.53
C ASP A 104 -3.40 0.75 22.27
N PHE A 105 -2.54 0.38 21.31
CA PHE A 105 -2.47 1.00 19.98
C PHE A 105 -3.81 0.90 19.25
N PHE A 106 -4.45 -0.28 19.22
CA PHE A 106 -5.77 -0.46 18.60
C PHE A 106 -6.85 0.36 19.30
N ASN A 107 -6.84 0.40 20.64
CA ASN A 107 -7.80 1.20 21.40
C ASN A 107 -7.66 2.69 21.12
N THR A 108 -6.41 3.20 21.04
CA THR A 108 -6.12 4.61 20.73
C THR A 108 -6.59 4.99 19.33
N HIS A 109 -6.42 4.10 18.35
CA HIS A 109 -6.81 4.34 16.96
C HIS A 109 -8.22 3.85 16.62
N ASN A 110 -9.01 3.39 17.58
CA ASN A 110 -10.35 2.83 17.39
C ASN A 110 -10.41 1.70 16.37
N LEU A 111 -9.34 0.91 16.25
CA LEU A 111 -9.30 -0.22 15.34
C LEU A 111 -10.03 -1.43 15.93
N PHE A 112 -10.96 -2.00 15.17
CA PHE A 112 -11.60 -3.27 15.50
C PHE A 112 -10.80 -4.44 14.91
N ALA A 113 -10.60 -5.48 15.72
CA ALA A 113 -9.87 -6.67 15.30
C ALA A 113 -10.55 -7.96 15.78
N ILE A 114 -10.36 -9.03 15.01
CA ILE A 114 -10.85 -10.38 15.32
C ILE A 114 -9.66 -11.37 15.31
N SER A 115 -9.58 -12.19 16.36
CA SER A 115 -8.61 -13.29 16.45
C SER A 115 -9.30 -14.65 16.60
N ASP A 116 -8.50 -15.68 16.73
CA ASP A 116 -8.94 -17.08 16.80
C ASP A 116 -9.61 -17.56 15.48
N VAL A 117 -9.35 -16.84 14.37
CA VAL A 117 -9.83 -17.19 13.05
C VAL A 117 -8.92 -18.23 12.41
N ASP A 118 -9.45 -19.16 11.63
CA ASP A 118 -8.64 -20.03 10.76
C ASP A 118 -8.15 -19.23 9.54
N THR A 119 -7.08 -18.44 9.77
CA THR A 119 -6.50 -17.59 8.73
C THR A 119 -5.91 -18.39 7.57
N ARG A 120 -5.50 -19.65 7.79
CA ARG A 120 -5.01 -20.51 6.71
C ARG A 120 -6.14 -20.89 5.75
N ALA A 121 -7.28 -21.32 6.30
CA ALA A 121 -8.47 -21.61 5.48
C ALA A 121 -8.96 -20.35 4.76
N LEU A 122 -9.03 -19.21 5.46
CA LEU A 122 -9.46 -17.93 4.89
C LEU A 122 -8.55 -17.49 3.73
N VAL A 123 -7.22 -17.52 3.91
CA VAL A 123 -6.26 -17.13 2.87
C VAL A 123 -6.34 -18.06 1.65
N SER A 124 -6.48 -19.38 1.86
CA SER A 124 -6.71 -20.31 0.77
C SER A 124 -8.01 -19.99 0.02
N TYR A 125 -9.06 -19.66 0.77
CA TYR A 125 -10.36 -19.28 0.20
C TYR A 125 -10.27 -18.02 -0.67
N ILE A 126 -9.63 -16.95 -0.16
CA ILE A 126 -9.44 -15.69 -0.92
C ILE A 126 -8.59 -15.93 -2.17
N ARG A 127 -7.54 -16.75 -2.08
CA ARG A 127 -6.68 -17.07 -3.21
C ARG A 127 -7.46 -17.80 -4.32
N ASP A 128 -8.36 -18.70 -3.95
CA ASP A 128 -9.10 -19.52 -4.91
C ASP A 128 -10.32 -18.80 -5.48
N ASN A 129 -10.98 -17.89 -4.72
CA ASN A 129 -12.22 -17.20 -5.08
C ASN A 129 -12.03 -15.69 -5.39
N GLY A 130 -10.85 -15.13 -5.18
CA GLY A 130 -10.54 -13.72 -5.37
C GLY A 130 -10.75 -12.86 -4.13
N ALA A 131 -10.17 -11.66 -4.17
CA ALA A 131 -10.42 -10.63 -3.17
C ALA A 131 -11.87 -10.14 -3.27
N MET A 132 -12.54 -9.98 -2.13
CA MET A 132 -13.95 -9.58 -2.07
C MET A 132 -14.23 -8.73 -0.82
N ASN A 133 -15.34 -8.02 -0.84
CA ASN A 133 -15.79 -7.29 0.34
C ASN A 133 -16.14 -8.27 1.48
N ALA A 134 -15.90 -7.82 2.70
CA ALA A 134 -16.19 -8.55 3.92
C ALA A 134 -16.58 -7.61 5.06
N VAL A 135 -17.13 -8.18 6.10
CA VAL A 135 -17.44 -7.49 7.36
C VAL A 135 -16.95 -8.32 8.54
N ILE A 136 -16.29 -7.66 9.49
CA ILE A 136 -16.03 -8.22 10.82
C ILE A 136 -16.93 -7.53 11.84
N SER A 137 -17.55 -8.29 12.77
CA SER A 137 -18.50 -7.73 13.73
C SER A 137 -18.54 -8.50 15.04
N THR A 138 -18.84 -7.78 16.14
CA THR A 138 -19.25 -8.37 17.43
C THR A 138 -20.77 -8.62 17.52
N ASP A 139 -21.55 -8.17 16.54
CA ASP A 139 -22.95 -8.51 16.41
C ASP A 139 -23.10 -9.86 15.71
N VAL A 140 -23.00 -10.93 16.49
CA VAL A 140 -23.03 -12.31 15.97
C VAL A 140 -24.47 -12.84 15.77
N ASP A 141 -25.47 -12.13 16.26
CA ASP A 141 -26.87 -12.55 16.24
C ASP A 141 -27.62 -12.03 15.01
N ASP A 142 -27.17 -10.90 14.40
CA ASP A 142 -27.79 -10.32 13.19
C ASP A 142 -26.94 -10.54 11.91
N LEU A 143 -26.68 -11.80 11.56
CA LEU A 143 -25.93 -12.13 10.35
C LEU A 143 -26.60 -11.66 9.05
N GLU A 144 -27.93 -11.66 9.00
CA GLU A 144 -28.67 -11.19 7.82
C GLU A 144 -28.63 -9.66 7.67
N GLY A 145 -28.62 -8.92 8.78
CA GLY A 145 -28.40 -7.48 8.76
C GLY A 145 -26.97 -7.14 8.30
N LEU A 146 -25.96 -7.87 8.78
CA LEU A 146 -24.56 -7.70 8.34
C LEU A 146 -24.40 -7.97 6.83
N LYS A 147 -25.01 -9.03 6.30
CA LYS A 147 -25.00 -9.32 4.86
C LYS A 147 -25.65 -8.21 4.04
N LYS A 148 -26.79 -7.69 4.48
CA LYS A 148 -27.47 -6.57 3.80
C LYS A 148 -26.61 -5.30 3.78
N GLN A 149 -25.94 -4.98 4.87
CA GLN A 149 -25.01 -3.85 4.93
C GLN A 149 -23.81 -4.08 4.01
N LEU A 150 -23.24 -5.29 4.00
CA LEU A 150 -22.10 -5.65 3.16
C LEU A 150 -22.39 -5.46 1.65
N LEU A 151 -23.62 -5.73 1.20
CA LEU A 151 -24.04 -5.50 -0.20
C LEU A 151 -24.06 -4.01 -0.60
N GLN A 152 -24.04 -3.07 0.37
CA GLN A 152 -24.01 -1.64 0.10
C GLN A 152 -22.57 -1.08 0.04
N ILE A 153 -21.57 -1.90 0.38
CA ILE A 153 -20.17 -1.47 0.36
C ILE A 153 -19.66 -1.47 -1.09
N PRO A 154 -19.10 -0.35 -1.58
CA PRO A 154 -18.60 -0.28 -2.94
C PRO A 154 -17.45 -1.28 -3.15
N GLN A 155 -17.32 -1.75 -4.39
CA GLN A 155 -16.15 -2.54 -4.78
C GLN A 155 -14.92 -1.65 -4.89
N MET A 156 -13.72 -2.23 -4.77
CA MET A 156 -12.46 -1.49 -4.92
C MET A 156 -12.27 -0.92 -6.34
N GLU A 157 -12.81 -1.60 -7.35
CA GLU A 157 -12.80 -1.16 -8.74
C GLU A 157 -13.64 0.11 -8.92
N GLY A 158 -13.08 1.12 -9.55
CA GLY A 158 -13.67 2.46 -9.71
C GLY A 158 -13.63 3.33 -8.43
N LEU A 159 -13.00 2.88 -7.35
CA LEU A 159 -13.01 3.58 -6.07
C LEU A 159 -11.77 4.47 -5.90
N GLU A 160 -11.96 5.79 -5.92
CA GLU A 160 -10.94 6.79 -5.60
C GLU A 160 -10.75 6.88 -4.07
N LEU A 161 -9.56 6.56 -3.59
CA LEU A 161 -9.22 6.60 -2.17
C LEU A 161 -8.01 7.49 -1.84
N ALA A 162 -7.28 8.00 -2.84
CA ALA A 162 -6.14 8.87 -2.62
C ALA A 162 -6.53 10.15 -1.86
N SER A 163 -7.70 10.74 -2.17
CA SER A 163 -8.23 11.92 -1.48
C SER A 163 -8.47 11.71 0.02
N LYS A 164 -8.61 10.46 0.47
CA LYS A 164 -8.86 10.10 1.89
C LYS A 164 -7.59 9.98 2.71
N VAL A 165 -6.45 9.79 2.06
CA VAL A 165 -5.14 9.55 2.71
C VAL A 165 -4.12 10.64 2.41
N SER A 166 -4.31 11.42 1.36
CA SER A 166 -3.45 12.52 0.97
C SER A 166 -3.47 13.64 2.00
N THR A 167 -2.32 14.34 2.12
CA THR A 167 -2.24 15.58 2.87
C THR A 167 -3.23 16.62 2.32
N LYS A 168 -3.72 17.50 3.19
CA LYS A 168 -4.63 18.59 2.79
C LYS A 168 -3.88 19.86 2.39
N GLU A 169 -2.69 20.06 2.96
CA GLU A 169 -1.83 21.22 2.74
C GLU A 169 -0.42 20.73 2.39
N PRO A 170 0.30 21.43 1.50
CA PRO A 170 1.68 21.07 1.21
C PRO A 170 2.55 21.18 2.47
N TYR A 171 3.47 20.22 2.63
CA TYR A 171 4.45 20.23 3.70
C TYR A 171 5.86 19.87 3.18
N PHE A 172 6.86 20.11 4.01
CA PHE A 172 8.26 19.83 3.69
C PHE A 172 8.80 18.68 4.53
N TYR A 173 9.72 17.91 3.93
CA TYR A 173 10.41 16.81 4.58
C TYR A 173 11.90 16.82 4.22
N GLY A 174 12.78 16.57 5.20
CA GLY A 174 14.23 16.57 5.02
C GLY A 174 14.89 17.93 5.35
N ASP A 175 16.16 18.05 4.98
CA ASP A 175 16.96 19.27 5.25
C ASP A 175 16.73 20.29 4.13
N GLU A 176 16.37 21.53 4.49
CA GLU A 176 16.17 22.62 3.55
C GLU A 176 17.42 22.99 2.74
N ASN A 177 18.62 22.66 3.25
CA ASN A 177 19.90 22.86 2.61
C ASN A 177 20.34 21.70 1.73
N ALA A 178 19.52 20.65 1.62
CA ALA A 178 19.83 19.49 0.79
C ALA A 178 20.03 19.90 -0.68
N ARG A 179 20.91 19.14 -1.35
CA ARG A 179 21.33 19.42 -2.73
C ARG A 179 20.20 19.34 -3.74
N TYR A 180 19.27 18.41 -3.57
CA TYR A 180 18.21 18.13 -4.54
C TYR A 180 16.85 18.51 -3.99
N LYS A 181 15.96 18.98 -4.87
CA LYS A 181 14.57 19.32 -4.55
C LYS A 181 13.64 18.36 -5.28
N ILE A 182 12.78 17.65 -4.55
CA ILE A 182 11.81 16.71 -5.13
C ILE A 182 10.40 17.18 -4.81
N ALA A 183 9.59 17.44 -5.85
CA ALA A 183 8.16 17.65 -5.69
C ALA A 183 7.43 16.30 -5.70
N ALA A 184 6.84 15.91 -4.59
CA ALA A 184 6.13 14.65 -4.43
C ALA A 184 4.62 14.88 -4.45
N LEU A 185 3.89 14.22 -5.35
CA LEU A 185 2.44 14.14 -5.30
C LEU A 185 2.04 13.06 -4.30
N ASP A 186 1.29 13.46 -3.27
CA ASP A 186 0.80 12.56 -2.22
C ASP A 186 -0.54 11.95 -2.62
N ILE A 187 -0.49 10.73 -3.13
CA ILE A 187 -1.66 9.89 -3.36
C ILE A 187 -1.78 8.77 -2.32
N GLY A 188 -1.05 8.90 -1.19
CA GLY A 188 -0.97 7.98 -0.06
C GLY A 188 0.47 7.60 0.27
N VAL A 189 1.35 8.60 0.40
CA VAL A 189 2.80 8.39 0.57
C VAL A 189 3.14 7.70 1.88
N LYS A 190 3.98 6.66 1.81
CA LYS A 190 4.64 6.06 2.97
C LYS A 190 5.80 6.92 3.44
N GLU A 191 5.91 7.10 4.74
CA GLU A 191 6.97 7.92 5.32
C GLU A 191 8.37 7.39 5.00
N ASN A 192 8.55 6.06 4.88
CA ASN A 192 9.84 5.50 4.53
C ASN A 192 10.32 5.86 3.11
N ILE A 193 9.42 6.21 2.20
CA ILE A 193 9.79 6.78 0.90
C ILE A 193 10.47 8.14 1.09
N LEU A 194 9.86 9.01 1.90
CA LEU A 194 10.42 10.33 2.20
C LEU A 194 11.75 10.22 2.95
N ARG A 195 11.85 9.28 3.93
CA ARG A 195 13.11 8.96 4.63
C ARG A 195 14.20 8.52 3.65
N ASN A 196 13.87 7.72 2.63
CA ASN A 196 14.82 7.26 1.61
C ASN A 196 15.33 8.39 0.72
N PHE A 197 14.49 9.34 0.34
CA PHE A 197 14.94 10.53 -0.39
C PHE A 197 15.78 11.45 0.50
N ALA A 198 15.34 11.71 1.73
CA ALA A 198 16.08 12.58 2.67
C ALA A 198 17.49 12.03 2.99
N LYS A 199 17.63 10.71 3.15
CA LYS A 199 18.94 10.03 3.32
C LYS A 199 19.87 10.22 2.12
N ARG A 200 19.37 10.63 0.95
CA ARG A 200 20.09 10.86 -0.30
C ARG A 200 20.22 12.33 -0.65
N ASP A 201 20.28 13.17 0.38
CA ASP A 201 20.48 14.62 0.24
C ASP A 201 19.39 15.32 -0.60
N ALA A 202 18.14 14.92 -0.37
CA ALA A 202 16.97 15.53 -1.00
C ALA A 202 16.07 16.23 0.01
N TYR A 203 15.63 17.44 -0.35
CA TYR A 203 14.56 18.19 0.32
C TYR A 203 13.28 17.99 -0.46
N ILE A 204 12.25 17.47 0.20
CA ILE A 204 11.02 17.06 -0.45
C ILE A 204 9.91 18.07 -0.11
N LYS A 205 9.19 18.54 -1.09
CA LYS A 205 7.89 19.21 -0.89
C LYS A 205 6.80 18.25 -1.32
N VAL A 206 5.97 17.88 -0.37
CA VAL A 206 4.85 16.96 -0.55
C VAL A 206 3.60 17.79 -0.84
N PHE A 207 2.90 17.49 -1.93
CA PHE A 207 1.73 18.20 -2.41
C PHE A 207 0.49 17.32 -2.35
N PRO A 208 -0.70 17.87 -2.10
CA PRO A 208 -1.97 17.15 -2.17
C PRO A 208 -2.20 16.43 -3.51
N TYR A 209 -2.99 15.35 -3.48
CA TYR A 209 -3.26 14.44 -4.60
C TYR A 209 -3.80 15.13 -5.88
N ASN A 210 -4.47 16.26 -5.73
CA ASN A 210 -5.10 17.02 -6.81
C ASN A 210 -4.31 18.27 -7.23
N SER A 211 -3.05 18.38 -6.82
CA SER A 211 -2.21 19.53 -7.19
C SER A 211 -1.82 19.51 -8.66
N THR A 212 -1.78 20.68 -9.26
CA THR A 212 -1.47 20.89 -10.68
C THR A 212 0.04 20.92 -10.95
N PHE A 213 0.42 20.74 -12.22
CA PHE A 213 1.82 20.90 -12.64
C PHE A 213 2.36 22.29 -12.31
N GLU A 214 1.56 23.34 -12.50
CA GLU A 214 1.93 24.72 -12.23
C GLU A 214 2.27 24.94 -10.75
N GLU A 215 1.50 24.35 -9.83
CA GLU A 215 1.73 24.43 -8.39
C GLU A 215 3.04 23.72 -7.99
N LEU A 216 3.27 22.50 -8.51
CA LEU A 216 4.50 21.77 -8.23
C LEU A 216 5.71 22.48 -8.81
N SER A 217 5.63 22.93 -10.06
CA SER A 217 6.74 23.55 -10.79
C SER A 217 7.10 24.95 -10.27
N ALA A 218 6.16 25.67 -9.65
CA ALA A 218 6.41 26.98 -9.04
C ALA A 218 7.50 26.92 -7.95
N TRP A 219 7.66 25.76 -7.29
CA TRP A 219 8.72 25.54 -6.31
C TRP A 219 10.09 25.25 -6.93
N LYS A 220 10.15 25.07 -8.27
CA LYS A 220 11.37 24.78 -9.06
C LYS A 220 12.09 23.52 -8.54
N PRO A 221 11.44 22.35 -8.50
CA PRO A 221 12.08 21.12 -8.14
C PRO A 221 13.04 20.62 -9.23
N ASP A 222 14.04 19.80 -8.83
CA ASP A 222 14.94 19.11 -9.76
C ASP A 222 14.28 17.87 -10.35
N GLY A 223 13.29 17.27 -9.65
CA GLY A 223 12.54 16.12 -10.11
C GLY A 223 11.18 15.96 -9.44
N TYR A 224 10.37 15.08 -10.00
CA TYR A 224 8.99 14.83 -9.60
C TYR A 224 8.81 13.38 -9.17
N PHE A 225 7.97 13.15 -8.19
CA PHE A 225 7.68 11.84 -7.65
C PHE A 225 6.17 11.65 -7.50
N LEU A 226 5.65 10.49 -7.96
CA LEU A 226 4.29 10.04 -7.69
C LEU A 226 4.32 8.90 -6.68
N SER A 227 3.65 9.09 -5.55
CA SER A 227 3.73 8.15 -4.44
C SER A 227 2.93 6.87 -4.68
N ASN A 228 3.07 5.92 -3.78
CA ASN A 228 2.15 4.81 -3.58
C ASN A 228 0.79 5.32 -3.08
N GLY A 229 -0.21 4.44 -2.99
CA GLY A 229 -1.51 4.78 -2.43
C GLY A 229 -2.57 3.70 -2.62
N PRO A 230 -3.77 3.90 -2.04
CA PRO A 230 -4.89 2.96 -2.10
C PRO A 230 -5.81 3.21 -3.30
N GLY A 231 -6.67 2.23 -3.57
CA GLY A 231 -7.77 2.36 -4.52
C GLY A 231 -7.42 2.00 -5.95
N ASP A 232 -8.31 2.39 -6.84
CA ASP A 232 -8.17 2.23 -8.28
C ASP A 232 -7.40 3.43 -8.87
N PRO A 233 -6.41 3.24 -9.74
CA PRO A 233 -5.70 4.35 -10.40
C PRO A 233 -6.54 5.07 -11.46
N GLU A 234 -7.56 4.42 -12.03
CA GLU A 234 -8.33 4.95 -13.15
C GLU A 234 -9.05 6.27 -12.83
N PRO A 235 -9.69 6.45 -11.65
CA PRO A 235 -10.34 7.70 -11.28
C PRO A 235 -9.40 8.88 -11.01
N LEU A 236 -8.08 8.68 -10.96
CA LEU A 236 -7.08 9.73 -10.63
C LEU A 236 -6.71 10.59 -11.86
N ALA A 237 -7.70 11.20 -12.51
CA ALA A 237 -7.50 11.94 -13.77
C ALA A 237 -6.50 13.10 -13.64
N GLU A 238 -6.53 13.86 -12.54
CA GLU A 238 -5.59 14.97 -12.30
C GLU A 238 -4.15 14.48 -12.19
N ALA A 239 -3.92 13.37 -11.48
CA ALA A 239 -2.60 12.77 -11.36
C ALA A 239 -2.07 12.23 -12.71
N GLN A 240 -2.96 11.68 -13.56
CA GLN A 240 -2.61 11.23 -14.91
C GLN A 240 -2.23 12.43 -15.81
N ILE A 241 -2.98 13.53 -15.75
CA ILE A 241 -2.67 14.78 -16.49
C ILE A 241 -1.33 15.36 -16.02
N LEU A 242 -1.09 15.39 -14.71
CA LEU A 242 0.18 15.81 -14.13
C LEU A 242 1.35 14.96 -14.64
N ALA A 243 1.23 13.63 -14.53
CA ALA A 243 2.24 12.70 -15.01
C ALA A 243 2.55 12.89 -16.49
N LYS A 244 1.51 12.98 -17.34
CA LYS A 244 1.65 13.24 -18.78
C LYS A 244 2.39 14.54 -19.07
N THR A 245 2.03 15.61 -18.36
CA THR A 245 2.66 16.93 -18.52
C THR A 245 4.16 16.89 -18.18
N ILE A 246 4.54 16.21 -17.09
CA ILE A 246 5.94 16.06 -16.68
C ILE A 246 6.73 15.27 -17.72
N ILE A 247 6.15 14.15 -18.21
CA ILE A 247 6.76 13.28 -19.23
C ILE A 247 6.94 14.05 -20.55
N ASP A 248 5.93 14.78 -21.01
CA ASP A 248 6.01 15.52 -22.28
C ASP A 248 7.07 16.62 -22.23
N LYS A 249 7.26 17.24 -21.06
CA LYS A 249 8.33 18.22 -20.82
C LYS A 249 9.71 17.58 -20.60
N ASN A 250 9.81 16.27 -20.60
CA ASN A 250 11.03 15.49 -20.35
C ASN A 250 11.71 15.83 -19.02
N LEU A 251 10.92 16.05 -17.97
CA LEU A 251 11.42 16.28 -16.61
C LEU A 251 11.58 14.97 -15.87
N PRO A 252 12.55 14.88 -14.91
CA PRO A 252 12.75 13.65 -14.15
C PRO A 252 11.50 13.25 -13.37
N LEU A 253 11.01 12.01 -13.60
CA LEU A 253 9.82 11.48 -12.95
C LEU A 253 10.07 10.04 -12.47
N PHE A 254 9.75 9.79 -11.20
CA PHE A 254 9.73 8.45 -10.62
C PHE A 254 8.36 8.16 -10.00
N GLY A 255 7.85 6.95 -10.18
CA GLY A 255 6.57 6.50 -9.61
C GLY A 255 6.69 5.16 -8.89
N ILE A 256 6.02 5.03 -7.74
CA ILE A 256 5.97 3.80 -6.95
C ILE A 256 4.52 3.33 -6.81
N CYS A 257 4.25 2.04 -7.07
CA CYS A 257 2.99 1.34 -6.86
C CYS A 257 1.81 2.04 -7.56
N LEU A 258 0.95 2.78 -6.86
CA LEU A 258 -0.13 3.56 -7.48
C LEU A 258 0.43 4.60 -8.48
N GLY A 259 1.55 5.25 -8.15
CA GLY A 259 2.24 6.18 -9.05
C GLY A 259 2.75 5.50 -10.33
N HIS A 260 3.16 4.24 -10.27
CA HIS A 260 3.50 3.43 -11.46
C HIS A 260 2.28 3.22 -12.36
N GLN A 261 1.13 2.87 -11.76
CA GLN A 261 -0.11 2.66 -12.49
C GLN A 261 -0.62 3.97 -13.14
N VAL A 262 -0.54 5.08 -12.42
CA VAL A 262 -0.87 6.42 -12.95
C VAL A 262 0.03 6.79 -14.15
N ILE A 263 1.33 6.50 -14.08
CA ILE A 263 2.27 6.72 -15.20
C ILE A 263 1.90 5.86 -16.41
N ALA A 264 1.50 4.60 -16.21
CA ALA A 264 1.04 3.73 -17.29
C ALA A 264 -0.22 4.29 -17.96
N LEU A 265 -1.25 4.66 -17.18
CA LEU A 265 -2.49 5.27 -17.67
C LEU A 265 -2.24 6.60 -18.41
N ALA A 266 -1.35 7.45 -17.90
CA ALA A 266 -0.96 8.72 -18.55
C ALA A 266 -0.35 8.52 -19.93
N ASN A 267 0.18 7.34 -20.24
CA ASN A 267 0.70 6.94 -21.54
C ASN A 267 -0.25 6.05 -22.35
N GLY A 268 -1.51 5.92 -21.94
CA GLY A 268 -2.54 5.16 -22.64
C GLY A 268 -2.44 3.65 -22.50
N VAL A 269 -1.72 3.16 -21.49
CA VAL A 269 -1.65 1.74 -21.11
C VAL A 269 -2.61 1.50 -19.95
N SER A 270 -3.60 0.62 -20.15
CA SER A 270 -4.64 0.34 -19.16
C SER A 270 -4.13 -0.46 -17.97
N THR A 271 -4.92 -0.42 -16.89
CA THR A 271 -4.74 -1.28 -15.71
C THR A 271 -5.93 -2.23 -15.56
N TYR A 272 -5.75 -3.25 -14.75
CA TYR A 272 -6.83 -4.21 -14.46
C TYR A 272 -6.80 -4.65 -12.99
N LYS A 273 -7.97 -4.96 -12.44
CA LYS A 273 -8.10 -5.55 -11.11
C LYS A 273 -7.58 -6.99 -11.12
N MET A 274 -6.64 -7.29 -10.23
CA MET A 274 -6.11 -8.64 -10.05
C MET A 274 -7.08 -9.51 -9.24
N HIS A 275 -7.00 -10.81 -9.43
CA HIS A 275 -7.83 -11.78 -8.72
C HIS A 275 -7.72 -11.65 -7.19
N ASN A 276 -6.49 -11.67 -6.64
CA ASN A 276 -6.23 -11.49 -5.22
C ASN A 276 -5.12 -10.49 -4.90
N GLY A 277 -4.48 -9.93 -5.93
CA GLY A 277 -3.36 -8.98 -5.80
C GLY A 277 -2.06 -9.60 -5.26
N HIS A 278 -1.01 -8.77 -5.20
CA HIS A 278 0.26 -9.14 -4.59
C HIS A 278 0.44 -8.39 -3.26
N ARG A 279 0.60 -9.15 -2.15
CA ARG A 279 0.81 -8.56 -0.82
C ARG A 279 1.73 -9.44 0.00
N GLY A 280 2.91 -8.93 0.29
CA GLY A 280 3.94 -9.63 1.05
C GLY A 280 5.32 -9.04 0.84
N ILE A 281 6.29 -9.57 1.57
CA ILE A 281 7.68 -9.06 1.61
C ILE A 281 8.69 -9.99 0.93
N ASN A 282 8.23 -10.97 0.18
CA ASN A 282 9.06 -12.02 -0.41
C ASN A 282 8.69 -12.34 -1.87
N HIS A 283 8.23 -11.33 -2.60
CA HIS A 283 7.85 -11.48 -4.01
C HIS A 283 9.07 -11.35 -4.92
N PRO A 284 9.36 -12.37 -5.75
CA PRO A 284 10.51 -12.33 -6.64
C PRO A 284 10.17 -11.55 -7.92
N VAL A 285 11.05 -10.64 -8.29
CA VAL A 285 10.96 -9.83 -9.50
C VAL A 285 12.23 -10.01 -10.31
N LYS A 286 12.11 -10.07 -11.63
CA LYS A 286 13.23 -10.06 -12.56
C LYS A 286 13.44 -8.66 -13.11
N ASN A 287 14.62 -8.13 -12.90
CA ASN A 287 15.10 -6.92 -13.56
C ASN A 287 15.58 -7.32 -14.96
N LEU A 288 14.87 -6.86 -16.00
CA LEU A 288 15.14 -7.22 -17.39
C LEU A 288 16.36 -6.49 -17.94
N VAL A 289 16.72 -5.33 -17.38
CA VAL A 289 17.88 -4.53 -17.78
C VAL A 289 19.18 -5.20 -17.35
N THR A 290 19.23 -5.70 -16.11
CA THR A 290 20.43 -6.31 -15.51
C THR A 290 20.43 -7.84 -15.61
N GLY A 291 19.27 -8.45 -15.85
CA GLY A 291 19.05 -9.90 -15.82
C GLY A 291 18.99 -10.52 -14.42
N LYS A 292 19.09 -9.72 -13.36
CA LYS A 292 19.10 -10.19 -11.95
C LYS A 292 17.69 -10.41 -11.41
N GLY A 293 17.56 -11.33 -10.48
CA GLY A 293 16.39 -11.47 -9.62
C GLY A 293 16.53 -10.61 -8.36
N GLU A 294 15.42 -10.02 -7.94
CA GLU A 294 15.31 -9.19 -6.73
C GLU A 294 14.15 -9.70 -5.89
N ILE A 295 14.26 -9.68 -4.57
CA ILE A 295 13.15 -9.96 -3.66
C ILE A 295 12.54 -8.62 -3.24
N THR A 296 11.24 -8.49 -3.40
CA THR A 296 10.54 -7.20 -3.24
C THR A 296 9.39 -7.27 -2.26
N SER A 297 9.06 -6.11 -1.67
CA SER A 297 7.82 -5.89 -0.95
C SER A 297 6.73 -5.45 -1.93
N GLN A 298 5.56 -6.09 -1.86
CA GLN A 298 4.42 -5.83 -2.75
C GLN A 298 3.17 -5.53 -1.93
N ASN A 299 2.38 -4.55 -2.39
CA ASN A 299 1.06 -4.26 -1.86
C ASN A 299 0.19 -3.58 -2.93
N HIS A 300 -0.39 -4.34 -3.82
CA HIS A 300 -1.30 -3.81 -4.84
C HIS A 300 -2.37 -4.82 -5.26
N GLY A 301 -3.55 -4.31 -5.63
CA GLY A 301 -4.68 -5.07 -6.17
C GLY A 301 -4.94 -4.84 -7.64
N PHE A 302 -4.20 -3.92 -8.27
CA PHE A 302 -4.26 -3.62 -9.71
C PHE A 302 -2.89 -3.81 -10.34
N ALA A 303 -2.85 -4.11 -11.63
CA ALA A 303 -1.63 -4.27 -12.40
C ALA A 303 -1.77 -3.63 -13.79
N VAL A 304 -0.65 -3.24 -14.38
CA VAL A 304 -0.55 -2.68 -15.73
C VAL A 304 -0.76 -3.78 -16.77
N ASN A 305 -1.54 -3.49 -17.81
CA ASN A 305 -1.79 -4.41 -18.92
C ASN A 305 -0.50 -4.66 -19.70
N ARG A 306 0.01 -5.90 -19.59
CA ARG A 306 1.27 -6.29 -20.18
C ARG A 306 1.25 -6.21 -21.71
N GLN A 307 0.18 -6.66 -22.36
CA GLN A 307 0.09 -6.69 -23.83
C GLN A 307 0.13 -5.28 -24.42
N GLU A 308 -0.57 -4.34 -23.79
CA GLU A 308 -0.56 -2.93 -24.19
C GLU A 308 0.82 -2.29 -23.94
N ALA A 309 1.45 -2.59 -22.78
CA ALA A 309 2.78 -2.10 -22.47
C ALA A 309 3.86 -2.61 -23.44
N GLU A 310 3.80 -3.89 -23.83
CA GLU A 310 4.70 -4.47 -24.85
C GLU A 310 4.48 -3.87 -26.24
N ALA A 311 3.25 -3.53 -26.59
CA ALA A 311 2.89 -2.94 -27.87
C ALA A 311 3.20 -1.44 -27.97
N HIS A 312 3.42 -0.77 -26.82
CA HIS A 312 3.64 0.69 -26.78
C HIS A 312 5.02 1.08 -27.32
N ALA A 313 5.07 1.97 -28.31
CA ALA A 313 6.31 2.29 -29.04
C ALA A 313 7.40 2.89 -28.14
N ASP A 314 7.03 3.78 -27.21
CA ASP A 314 7.96 4.55 -26.39
C ASP A 314 8.10 4.02 -24.95
N LEU A 315 7.43 2.92 -24.61
CA LEU A 315 7.49 2.32 -23.29
C LEU A 315 8.36 1.05 -23.33
N GLU A 316 9.11 0.81 -22.27
CA GLU A 316 9.90 -0.39 -22.04
C GLU A 316 9.49 -1.02 -20.72
N ILE A 317 9.23 -2.33 -20.71
CA ILE A 317 9.06 -3.09 -19.47
C ILE A 317 10.44 -3.37 -18.90
N THR A 318 10.72 -2.86 -17.71
CA THR A 318 12.01 -3.01 -17.05
C THR A 318 12.06 -4.14 -16.03
N HIS A 319 10.90 -4.47 -15.45
CA HIS A 319 10.79 -5.52 -14.43
C HIS A 319 9.53 -6.37 -14.64
N LEU A 320 9.65 -7.67 -14.37
CA LEU A 320 8.53 -8.62 -14.38
C LEU A 320 8.47 -9.40 -13.07
N HIS A 321 7.28 -9.63 -12.56
CA HIS A 321 7.05 -10.53 -11.43
C HIS A 321 7.29 -11.99 -11.87
N LEU A 322 8.08 -12.76 -11.11
CA LEU A 322 8.51 -14.09 -11.54
C LEU A 322 7.47 -15.21 -11.36
N ASN A 323 6.41 -14.96 -10.59
CA ASN A 323 5.39 -15.99 -10.35
C ASN A 323 4.29 -16.00 -11.39
N ASP A 324 3.99 -14.84 -12.01
CA ASP A 324 2.83 -14.68 -12.90
C ASP A 324 3.08 -13.74 -14.09
N ASP A 325 4.33 -13.31 -14.26
CA ASP A 325 4.76 -12.44 -15.36
C ASP A 325 4.01 -11.07 -15.44
N THR A 326 3.40 -10.61 -14.37
CA THR A 326 2.82 -9.25 -14.31
C THR A 326 3.90 -8.18 -14.44
N VAL A 327 3.54 -7.03 -15.02
CA VAL A 327 4.46 -5.89 -15.16
C VAL A 327 4.81 -5.34 -13.78
N ALA A 328 6.08 -5.37 -13.45
CA ALA A 328 6.60 -4.89 -12.16
C ALA A 328 7.43 -3.60 -12.29
N GLY A 329 7.67 -3.11 -13.51
CA GLY A 329 8.33 -1.84 -13.73
C GLY A 329 8.34 -1.45 -15.21
N ILE A 330 8.27 -0.16 -15.47
CA ILE A 330 8.31 0.45 -16.80
C ILE A 330 9.25 1.65 -16.83
N ALA A 331 9.77 1.96 -18.02
CA ALA A 331 10.50 3.19 -18.30
C ALA A 331 10.12 3.73 -19.67
N MET A 332 10.25 5.05 -19.85
CA MET A 332 10.09 5.70 -21.14
C MET A 332 11.42 5.72 -21.88
N LYS A 333 11.50 5.13 -23.09
CA LYS A 333 12.75 4.94 -23.86
C LYS A 333 13.52 6.23 -24.14
N SER A 334 12.83 7.35 -24.35
CA SER A 334 13.43 8.63 -24.75
C SER A 334 13.19 9.76 -23.73
N LYS A 335 12.71 9.43 -22.53
CA LYS A 335 12.34 10.39 -21.50
C LYS A 335 12.95 10.01 -20.16
N ASN A 336 13.15 10.99 -19.31
CA ASN A 336 13.66 10.76 -17.96
C ASN A 336 12.50 10.34 -17.00
N CYS A 337 11.89 9.19 -17.28
CA CYS A 337 10.76 8.67 -16.54
C CYS A 337 10.85 7.16 -16.38
N PHE A 338 10.75 6.69 -15.15
CA PHE A 338 10.63 5.26 -14.83
C PHE A 338 9.75 5.05 -13.59
N SER A 339 9.24 3.85 -13.43
CA SER A 339 8.40 3.50 -12.28
C SER A 339 8.42 2.01 -11.98
N VAL A 340 8.09 1.65 -10.73
CA VAL A 340 8.00 0.26 -10.28
C VAL A 340 6.69 0.00 -9.53
N GLN A 341 6.14 -1.20 -9.70
CA GLN A 341 4.90 -1.62 -9.06
C GLN A 341 5.09 -1.99 -7.59
N TYR A 342 6.27 -2.44 -7.24
CA TYR A 342 6.65 -2.85 -5.89
C TYR A 342 7.20 -1.68 -5.05
N HIS A 343 7.50 -1.95 -3.79
CA HIS A 343 7.93 -0.96 -2.80
C HIS A 343 9.46 -1.05 -2.56
N PRO A 344 10.30 -0.26 -3.28
CA PRO A 344 11.75 -0.28 -3.11
C PRO A 344 12.22 0.30 -1.78
N GLU A 345 11.35 1.05 -1.09
CA GLU A 345 11.57 1.56 0.25
C GLU A 345 11.46 0.47 1.31
N ALA A 346 10.84 -0.68 0.99
CA ALA A 346 10.49 -1.73 1.94
C ALA A 346 9.59 -1.24 3.10
N SER A 347 9.96 -1.49 4.36
CA SER A 347 9.19 -1.16 5.55
C SER A 347 7.74 -1.66 5.51
N PRO A 348 7.56 -2.98 5.78
CA PRO A 348 8.61 -3.99 5.99
C PRO A 348 9.12 -4.59 4.67
N GLY A 349 10.30 -5.21 4.70
CA GLY A 349 10.78 -6.03 3.59
C GLY A 349 12.27 -5.91 3.27
N PRO A 350 12.71 -6.59 2.19
CA PRO A 350 14.08 -6.58 1.73
C PRO A 350 14.46 -5.26 1.05
N HIS A 351 15.76 -4.99 0.98
CA HIS A 351 16.33 -3.76 0.41
C HIS A 351 16.99 -3.94 -0.95
N ASP A 352 16.77 -5.06 -1.63
CA ASP A 352 17.40 -5.41 -2.91
C ASP A 352 17.21 -4.30 -3.97
N SER A 353 16.06 -3.64 -3.95
CA SER A 353 15.68 -2.61 -4.93
C SER A 353 15.89 -1.16 -4.45
N SER A 354 16.53 -0.94 -3.29
CA SER A 354 16.76 0.42 -2.77
C SER A 354 17.60 1.30 -3.70
N TYR A 355 18.40 0.70 -4.60
CA TYR A 355 19.17 1.39 -5.64
C TYR A 355 18.33 2.25 -6.58
N LEU A 356 17.04 1.99 -6.70
CA LEU A 356 16.13 2.78 -7.55
C LEU A 356 16.01 4.24 -7.08
N PHE A 357 16.12 4.48 -5.76
CA PHE A 357 16.22 5.84 -5.25
C PHE A 357 17.53 6.50 -5.69
N ASP A 358 18.67 5.77 -5.68
CA ASP A 358 19.95 6.29 -6.17
C ASP A 358 19.89 6.57 -7.68
N GLN A 359 19.23 5.70 -8.44
CA GLN A 359 18.99 5.88 -9.89
C GLN A 359 18.21 7.17 -10.14
N PHE A 360 17.14 7.42 -9.37
CA PHE A 360 16.36 8.64 -9.52
C PHE A 360 17.17 9.88 -9.15
N ILE A 361 17.88 9.89 -8.03
CA ILE A 361 18.75 11.01 -7.63
C ILE A 361 19.83 11.30 -8.70
N GLN A 362 20.43 10.29 -9.32
CA GLN A 362 21.41 10.45 -10.40
C GLN A 362 20.79 11.06 -11.68
N SER A 363 19.49 10.94 -11.86
CA SER A 363 18.78 11.56 -12.98
C SER A 363 18.45 13.04 -12.78
N LEU A 364 18.57 13.54 -11.55
CA LEU A 364 18.38 14.96 -11.22
C LEU A 364 19.62 15.77 -11.62
N LYS A 365 19.44 16.91 -12.21
CA LYS A 365 20.54 17.77 -12.71
C LYS A 365 20.63 19.08 -11.94
#